data_14a602987b95d7c4f17764a073dbf649
#
_entry.id   14a602987b95d7c4f17764a073dbf649
#
_cell.length_a   1.000
_cell.length_b   1.000
_cell.length_c   1.000
_cell.angle_alpha   90.00
_cell.angle_beta   90.00
_cell.angle_gamma   90.00
#
_symmetry.space_group_name_H-M   'P 1'
#
loop_
_entity.id
_entity.type
_entity.pdbx_description
1 polymer ?
#
loop_
_entity_poly.entity_id
_entity_poly.type
_entity_poly.pdbx_seq_one_letter_code
_entity_poly.pdbx_strand_id
1 'polypeptide(L)'
;PQVSFAADYNRTLKKQVMYMDGFDMGSTEIPGMEDMPNMDEGIEVGRDNNWNLGFNASMPIVNAALWKSLSISAVDVELAIEQARSSKIAMINQVKKGYYGVLLANDSYRVFKESYDNAMENYLDIKHKFEQGTVAEYDLIRANVTVKNSEPNMLQAENALVLAKWQLKALLGMDLDINIECEGQLTDFEKDLFGDFLSTDTTLANNTDLKQMDLQAKQLEKTLTMQKFDYLPTLSLTGLYQWTAMNNDFKFKDYMWNPYSMVGVSLSIPIFSGGSKFYKIKQTRNSIEQLSLQREDTQRNLQLAIKQYIDNMNTCVKRFDASQKGVEQAERGYMISQKRYDTGAGTLLEMNDSELALTQAKLNFNQAIYDYMVAKADLEKVLGQQEF
;
A
#
# COMPACT_ATOMS: atom_id res chain seq x y z
N PRO A 1 0.83 34.59 4.27
CA PRO A 1 1.52 35.29 5.35
C PRO A 1 2.06 34.25 6.34
N GLN A 2 3.29 34.48 6.81
CA GLN A 2 3.93 33.72 7.86
C GLN A 2 4.35 34.67 8.96
N VAL A 3 4.13 34.28 10.21
CA VAL A 3 4.60 35.02 11.40
C VAL A 3 5.42 34.02 12.22
N SER A 4 6.64 34.40 12.55
CA SER A 4 7.53 33.60 13.40
C SER A 4 8.06 34.44 14.55
N PHE A 5 8.26 33.81 15.69
CA PHE A 5 9.00 34.37 16.80
C PHE A 5 10.40 33.76 16.79
N ALA A 6 11.41 34.59 16.87
CA ALA A 6 12.81 34.20 16.96
C ALA A 6 13.45 34.78 18.22
N ALA A 7 14.31 34.01 18.85
CA ALA A 7 15.11 34.41 20.00
C ALA A 7 16.56 34.00 19.74
N ASP A 8 17.41 34.97 19.54
CA ASP A 8 18.82 34.74 19.22
C ASP A 8 19.70 35.30 20.31
N TYR A 9 20.71 34.53 20.72
CA TYR A 9 21.80 34.97 21.57
C TYR A 9 23.10 34.80 20.83
N ASN A 10 23.86 35.90 20.73
CA ASN A 10 25.17 35.93 20.10
C ASN A 10 26.21 36.47 21.07
N ARG A 11 27.30 35.74 21.27
CA ARG A 11 28.44 36.21 22.00
C ARG A 11 29.52 36.66 21.03
N THR A 12 29.94 37.93 21.15
CA THR A 12 31.02 38.50 20.35
C THR A 12 32.34 38.09 20.98
N LEU A 13 33.17 37.30 20.30
CA LEU A 13 34.49 36.86 20.78
C LEU A 13 35.56 37.92 20.56
N LYS A 14 35.45 38.72 19.52
CA LYS A 14 36.33 39.86 19.21
C LYS A 14 35.44 40.99 18.69
N LYS A 15 35.50 42.15 19.35
CA LYS A 15 34.73 43.33 18.97
C LYS A 15 35.22 43.89 17.65
N GLN A 16 34.31 44.50 16.93
CA GLN A 16 34.66 45.24 15.73
C GLN A 16 35.32 46.54 16.10
N VAL A 17 36.42 46.84 15.46
CA VAL A 17 37.12 48.14 15.61
C VAL A 17 36.66 49.02 14.47
N MET A 18 36.14 50.18 14.80
CA MET A 18 35.72 51.19 13.83
C MET A 18 36.79 52.26 13.81
N TYR A 19 37.36 52.47 12.66
CA TYR A 19 38.28 53.58 12.41
C TYR A 19 37.48 54.76 11.87
N MET A 20 37.55 55.91 12.52
CA MET A 20 36.93 57.15 12.04
C MET A 20 37.98 57.97 11.32
N ASP A 21 38.20 57.67 10.05
CA ASP A 21 39.03 58.49 9.18
C ASP A 21 38.34 59.79 8.86
N GLY A 22 38.93 60.94 9.20
CA GLY A 22 38.51 62.24 8.73
C GLY A 22 37.73 63.17 9.69
N PHE A 23 37.65 62.85 10.99
CA PHE A 23 37.23 63.83 11.97
C PHE A 23 38.45 64.61 12.51
N ASP A 24 39.01 65.48 11.64
CA ASP A 24 40.01 66.46 12.07
C ASP A 24 39.24 67.57 12.86
N MET A 25 39.06 67.37 14.15
CA MET A 25 38.73 68.46 15.03
C MET A 25 40.04 69.23 15.23
N GLY A 26 40.23 70.19 14.31
CA GLY A 26 41.36 71.11 14.38
C GLY A 26 41.69 71.50 15.81
N SER A 27 42.97 71.60 16.10
CA SER A 27 43.65 71.85 17.39
C SER A 27 43.01 72.99 18.22
N THR A 28 41.78 72.79 18.72
CA THR A 28 41.18 73.61 19.75
C THR A 28 41.25 72.81 21.04
N GLU A 29 42.25 73.17 21.87
CA GLU A 29 42.33 72.67 23.26
C GLU A 29 41.02 73.06 23.97
N ILE A 30 40.10 72.09 24.12
CA ILE A 30 38.91 72.25 24.94
C ILE A 30 39.35 71.84 26.36
N PRO A 31 39.38 72.75 27.34
CA PRO A 31 39.75 72.41 28.71
C PRO A 31 38.78 71.44 29.31
N GLY A 32 39.24 70.21 29.68
CA GLY A 32 38.43 69.18 30.32
C GLY A 32 38.27 67.89 29.51
N MET A 33 38.98 67.68 28.39
CA MET A 33 38.95 66.51 27.55
C MET A 33 40.26 65.71 27.54
N GLU A 34 40.93 65.59 28.71
CA GLU A 34 42.22 64.94 28.85
C GLU A 34 42.16 63.40 28.76
N ASP A 35 40.95 62.78 28.68
CA ASP A 35 40.71 61.33 28.65
C ASP A 35 40.03 60.82 27.38
N MET A 36 40.20 61.49 26.24
CA MET A 36 39.71 60.91 25.00
C MET A 36 40.69 59.87 24.47
N PRO A 37 40.25 58.64 24.17
CA PRO A 37 41.13 57.62 23.56
C PRO A 37 41.61 58.12 22.18
N ASN A 38 42.88 57.89 21.92
CA ASN A 38 43.54 58.24 20.66
C ASN A 38 42.77 57.68 19.47
N MET A 39 42.17 58.56 18.63
CA MET A 39 41.27 58.12 17.52
C MET A 39 42.00 57.33 16.43
N ASP A 40 43.30 57.36 16.40
CA ASP A 40 44.13 56.55 15.48
C ASP A 40 44.19 55.05 15.86
N GLU A 41 43.84 54.68 17.10
CA GLU A 41 43.80 53.30 17.55
C GLU A 41 42.46 52.59 17.21
N GLY A 42 41.48 53.28 16.71
CA GLY A 42 40.12 52.79 16.43
C GLY A 42 39.30 52.54 17.72
N ILE A 43 38.03 52.70 17.62
CA ILE A 43 37.09 52.52 18.75
C ILE A 43 36.46 51.12 18.65
N GLU A 44 36.58 50.32 19.71
CA GLU A 44 35.85 49.03 19.80
C GLU A 44 34.33 49.28 19.93
N VAL A 45 33.56 48.78 18.95
CA VAL A 45 32.11 48.93 18.89
C VAL A 45 31.41 47.64 19.19
N GLY A 46 30.37 47.71 20.01
CA GLY A 46 29.54 46.54 20.37
C GLY A 46 29.75 46.09 21.82
N ARG A 47 28.96 45.11 22.22
CA ARG A 47 28.97 44.46 23.52
C ARG A 47 29.25 42.98 23.36
N ASP A 48 29.71 42.30 24.42
CA ASP A 48 30.06 40.90 24.38
C ASP A 48 28.82 40.01 24.19
N ASN A 49 27.73 40.34 24.84
CA ASN A 49 26.49 39.57 24.79
C ASN A 49 25.39 40.36 24.06
N ASN A 50 24.84 39.78 23.03
CA ASN A 50 23.77 40.37 22.20
C ASN A 50 22.56 39.45 22.19
N TRP A 51 21.43 39.95 22.63
CA TRP A 51 20.14 39.27 22.63
C TRP A 51 19.21 39.93 21.67
N ASN A 52 18.56 39.14 20.78
CA ASN A 52 17.54 39.61 19.90
C ASN A 52 16.33 38.70 20.08
N LEU A 53 15.20 39.31 20.43
CA LEU A 53 13.90 38.64 20.57
C LEU A 53 12.91 39.36 19.67
N GLY A 54 12.18 38.63 18.83
CA GLY A 54 11.27 39.37 17.96
C GLY A 54 10.31 38.52 17.14
N PHE A 55 9.33 39.21 16.60
CA PHE A 55 8.39 38.67 15.65
C PHE A 55 8.78 39.11 14.24
N ASN A 56 8.88 38.12 13.34
CA ASN A 56 9.08 38.35 11.92
C ASN A 56 7.79 37.98 11.19
N ALA A 57 7.24 38.87 10.41
CA ALA A 57 6.11 38.64 9.53
C ALA A 57 6.55 38.76 8.08
N SER A 58 6.20 37.80 7.25
CA SER A 58 6.46 37.82 5.80
C SER A 58 5.21 37.44 5.04
N MET A 59 4.88 38.22 4.01
CA MET A 59 3.74 38.02 3.13
C MET A 59 4.17 38.20 1.67
N PRO A 60 4.26 37.13 0.85
CA PRO A 60 4.44 37.26 -0.57
C PRO A 60 3.21 37.90 -1.21
N ILE A 61 3.36 39.09 -1.82
CA ILE A 61 2.29 39.82 -2.50
C ILE A 61 2.16 39.34 -3.94
N VAL A 62 3.30 39.17 -4.64
CA VAL A 62 3.36 38.65 -6.00
C VAL A 62 4.39 37.52 -6.01
N ASN A 63 3.92 36.26 -6.16
CA ASN A 63 4.76 35.09 -6.31
C ASN A 63 4.01 34.05 -7.14
N ALA A 64 4.25 34.07 -8.46
CA ALA A 64 3.57 33.18 -9.40
C ALA A 64 3.91 31.69 -9.13
N ALA A 65 5.13 31.37 -8.70
CA ALA A 65 5.52 30.03 -8.32
C ALA A 65 4.72 29.52 -7.12
N LEU A 66 4.53 30.35 -6.09
CA LEU A 66 3.71 30.02 -4.91
C LEU A 66 2.25 29.73 -5.29
N TRP A 67 1.64 30.57 -6.14
CA TRP A 67 0.27 30.35 -6.58
C TRP A 67 0.14 29.05 -7.40
N LYS A 68 1.16 28.72 -8.19
CA LYS A 68 1.18 27.46 -8.94
C LYS A 68 1.37 26.26 -8.02
N SER A 69 2.13 26.38 -6.92
CA SER A 69 2.29 25.31 -5.94
C SER A 69 0.97 24.93 -5.27
N LEU A 70 0.07 25.89 -5.00
CA LEU A 70 -1.29 25.61 -4.51
C LEU A 70 -2.07 24.74 -5.50
N SER A 71 -1.89 24.99 -6.81
CA SER A 71 -2.51 24.15 -7.84
C SER A 71 -1.90 22.74 -7.94
N ILE A 72 -0.65 22.56 -7.52
CA ILE A 72 -0.02 21.23 -7.39
C ILE A 72 -0.65 20.51 -6.20
N SER A 73 -0.75 21.15 -5.04
CA SER A 73 -1.38 20.55 -3.85
C SER A 73 -2.83 20.09 -4.10
N ALA A 74 -3.58 20.77 -4.97
CA ALA A 74 -4.91 20.30 -5.37
C ALA A 74 -4.84 18.96 -6.13
N VAL A 75 -3.81 18.76 -6.98
CA VAL A 75 -3.61 17.46 -7.67
C VAL A 75 -3.10 16.39 -6.68
N ASP A 76 -2.32 16.78 -5.67
CA ASP A 76 -1.89 15.85 -4.62
C ASP A 76 -3.09 15.27 -3.87
N VAL A 77 -4.13 16.07 -3.61
CA VAL A 77 -5.39 15.60 -3.03
C VAL A 77 -6.11 14.63 -3.97
N GLU A 78 -6.22 14.97 -5.28
CA GLU A 78 -6.83 14.07 -6.28
C GLU A 78 -6.06 12.73 -6.33
N LEU A 79 -4.73 12.77 -6.30
CA LEU A 79 -3.88 11.57 -6.28
C LEU A 79 -4.07 10.73 -5.01
N ALA A 80 -4.14 11.38 -3.84
CA ALA A 80 -4.38 10.69 -2.57
C ALA A 80 -5.76 10.00 -2.53
N ILE A 81 -6.80 10.63 -3.10
CA ILE A 81 -8.13 10.01 -3.25
C ILE A 81 -8.07 8.77 -4.14
N GLU A 82 -7.35 8.86 -5.29
CA GLU A 82 -7.23 7.70 -6.19
C GLU A 82 -6.38 6.57 -5.59
N GLN A 83 -5.36 6.90 -4.78
CA GLN A 83 -4.60 5.92 -4.00
C GLN A 83 -5.47 5.22 -2.95
N ALA A 84 -6.33 5.97 -2.26
CA ALA A 84 -7.29 5.39 -1.31
C ALA A 84 -8.28 4.46 -2.03
N ARG A 85 -8.76 4.84 -3.25
CA ARG A 85 -9.61 3.98 -4.08
C ARG A 85 -8.88 2.71 -4.49
N SER A 86 -7.64 2.80 -4.93
CA SER A 86 -6.81 1.66 -5.29
C SER A 86 -6.63 0.69 -4.10
N SER A 87 -6.31 1.23 -2.93
CA SER A 87 -6.17 0.44 -1.70
C SER A 87 -7.48 -0.27 -1.32
N LYS A 88 -8.63 0.41 -1.45
CA LYS A 88 -9.95 -0.19 -1.20
C LYS A 88 -10.23 -1.35 -2.15
N ILE A 89 -10.00 -1.18 -3.46
CA ILE A 89 -10.20 -2.24 -4.47
C ILE A 89 -9.27 -3.43 -4.20
N ALA A 90 -7.99 -3.16 -3.86
CA ALA A 90 -7.05 -4.20 -3.52
C ALA A 90 -7.48 -4.99 -2.28
N MET A 91 -8.00 -4.32 -1.25
CA MET A 91 -8.51 -4.97 -0.04
C MET A 91 -9.75 -5.81 -0.34
N ILE A 92 -10.71 -5.29 -1.12
CA ILE A 92 -11.90 -6.05 -1.54
C ILE A 92 -11.50 -7.34 -2.27
N ASN A 93 -10.54 -7.25 -3.20
CA ASN A 93 -10.03 -8.42 -3.91
C ASN A 93 -9.41 -9.44 -2.95
N GLN A 94 -8.58 -8.99 -1.99
CA GLN A 94 -7.96 -9.88 -1.01
C GLN A 94 -9.00 -10.55 -0.11
N VAL A 95 -10.02 -9.81 0.34
CA VAL A 95 -11.12 -10.36 1.17
C VAL A 95 -11.94 -11.37 0.38
N LYS A 96 -12.32 -11.08 -0.88
CA LYS A 96 -13.00 -12.05 -1.77
C LYS A 96 -12.20 -13.35 -1.90
N LYS A 97 -10.91 -13.24 -2.21
CA LYS A 97 -10.01 -14.42 -2.33
C LYS A 97 -9.86 -15.18 -1.01
N GLY A 98 -9.73 -14.46 0.10
CA GLY A 98 -9.70 -15.06 1.43
C GLY A 98 -10.99 -15.82 1.76
N TYR A 99 -12.15 -15.24 1.45
CA TYR A 99 -13.44 -15.88 1.62
C TYR A 99 -13.57 -17.16 0.77
N TYR A 100 -13.26 -17.10 -0.53
CA TYR A 100 -13.27 -18.28 -1.38
C TYR A 100 -12.27 -19.34 -0.92
N GLY A 101 -11.12 -18.92 -0.36
CA GLY A 101 -10.15 -19.82 0.25
C GLY A 101 -10.69 -20.55 1.48
N VAL A 102 -11.51 -19.90 2.32
CA VAL A 102 -12.19 -20.55 3.44
C VAL A 102 -13.23 -21.56 2.94
N LEU A 103 -14.00 -21.22 1.90
CA LEU A 103 -14.98 -22.16 1.31
C LEU A 103 -14.28 -23.39 0.72
N LEU A 104 -13.17 -23.22 -0.01
CA LEU A 104 -12.39 -24.32 -0.55
C LEU A 104 -11.83 -25.23 0.56
N ALA A 105 -11.28 -24.62 1.62
CA ALA A 105 -10.76 -25.39 2.75
C ALA A 105 -11.88 -26.16 3.49
N ASN A 106 -13.05 -25.55 3.64
CA ASN A 106 -14.21 -26.19 4.26
C ASN A 106 -14.73 -27.37 3.43
N ASP A 107 -14.89 -27.17 2.12
CA ASP A 107 -15.36 -28.22 1.23
C ASP A 107 -14.33 -29.36 1.09
N SER A 108 -13.02 -29.03 1.09
CA SER A 108 -11.97 -30.02 1.12
C SER A 108 -11.95 -30.84 2.42
N TYR A 109 -12.11 -30.17 3.57
CA TYR A 109 -12.23 -30.84 4.86
C TYR A 109 -13.43 -31.80 4.87
N ARG A 110 -14.58 -31.37 4.35
CA ARG A 110 -15.77 -32.21 4.24
C ARG A 110 -15.51 -33.47 3.39
N VAL A 111 -14.82 -33.33 2.24
CA VAL A 111 -14.47 -34.46 1.38
C VAL A 111 -13.52 -35.44 2.06
N PHE A 112 -12.47 -34.96 2.74
CA PHE A 112 -11.53 -35.83 3.45
C PHE A 112 -12.15 -36.47 4.68
N LYS A 113 -13.04 -35.77 5.38
CA LYS A 113 -13.78 -36.33 6.51
C LYS A 113 -14.72 -37.44 6.05
N GLU A 114 -15.47 -37.23 4.96
CA GLU A 114 -16.32 -38.29 4.36
C GLU A 114 -15.50 -39.51 3.99
N SER A 115 -14.34 -39.35 3.36
CA SER A 115 -13.43 -40.46 3.03
C SER A 115 -12.90 -41.19 4.29
N TYR A 116 -12.55 -40.45 5.36
CA TYR A 116 -12.14 -41.05 6.62
C TYR A 116 -13.29 -41.80 7.29
N ASP A 117 -14.47 -41.23 7.35
CA ASP A 117 -15.67 -41.82 7.96
C ASP A 117 -16.04 -43.14 7.21
N ASN A 118 -16.01 -43.13 5.86
CA ASN A 118 -16.25 -44.31 5.04
C ASN A 118 -15.17 -45.41 5.30
N ALA A 119 -13.91 -45.01 5.36
CA ALA A 119 -12.82 -45.97 5.65
C ALA A 119 -12.98 -46.60 7.06
N MET A 120 -13.41 -45.82 8.03
CA MET A 120 -13.68 -46.30 9.41
C MET A 120 -14.87 -47.26 9.43
N GLU A 121 -15.97 -46.93 8.76
CA GLU A 121 -17.17 -47.77 8.65
C GLU A 121 -16.79 -49.12 8.00
N ASN A 122 -16.08 -49.09 6.89
CA ASN A 122 -15.56 -50.30 6.19
C ASN A 122 -14.67 -51.14 7.09
N TYR A 123 -13.76 -50.50 7.86
CA TYR A 123 -12.90 -51.24 8.82
C TYR A 123 -13.74 -51.93 9.90
N LEU A 124 -14.73 -51.26 10.43
CA LEU A 124 -15.60 -51.87 11.48
C LEU A 124 -16.39 -53.07 10.91
N ASP A 125 -16.93 -52.95 9.69
CA ASP A 125 -17.65 -54.04 9.04
C ASP A 125 -16.72 -55.23 8.77
N ILE A 126 -15.52 -55.00 8.24
CA ILE A 126 -14.53 -56.06 7.99
C ILE A 126 -14.08 -56.70 9.31
N LYS A 127 -13.91 -55.95 10.39
CA LYS A 127 -13.57 -56.45 11.70
C LYS A 127 -14.67 -57.40 12.24
N HIS A 128 -15.93 -57.04 12.11
CA HIS A 128 -17.04 -57.92 12.46
C HIS A 128 -17.07 -59.20 11.63
N LYS A 129 -16.85 -59.10 10.31
CA LYS A 129 -16.75 -60.27 9.40
C LYS A 129 -15.57 -61.17 9.74
N PHE A 130 -14.45 -60.60 10.16
CA PHE A 130 -13.27 -61.35 10.62
C PHE A 130 -13.52 -62.09 11.92
N GLU A 131 -14.17 -61.46 12.88
CA GLU A 131 -14.58 -62.08 14.15
C GLU A 131 -15.54 -63.27 13.93
N GLN A 132 -16.33 -63.24 12.83
CA GLN A 132 -17.19 -64.34 12.39
C GLN A 132 -16.47 -65.39 11.53
N GLY A 133 -15.17 -65.18 11.22
CA GLY A 133 -14.36 -66.07 10.39
C GLY A 133 -14.70 -66.08 8.89
N THR A 134 -15.38 -65.02 8.40
CA THR A 134 -15.85 -64.92 6.99
C THR A 134 -14.89 -64.16 6.07
N VAL A 135 -13.89 -63.44 6.60
CA VAL A 135 -12.84 -62.72 5.84
C VAL A 135 -11.47 -63.04 6.39
N ALA A 136 -10.44 -62.83 5.56
CA ALA A 136 -9.04 -63.08 5.92
C ALA A 136 -8.48 -61.96 6.84
N GLU A 137 -7.50 -62.30 7.68
CA GLU A 137 -6.75 -61.33 8.49
C GLU A 137 -6.10 -60.25 7.62
N TYR A 138 -5.67 -60.62 6.41
CA TYR A 138 -5.11 -59.65 5.44
C TYR A 138 -6.06 -58.50 5.11
N ASP A 139 -7.36 -58.78 4.94
CA ASP A 139 -8.36 -57.75 4.63
C ASP A 139 -8.58 -56.82 5.83
N LEU A 140 -8.57 -57.36 7.05
CA LEU A 140 -8.65 -56.55 8.28
C LEU A 140 -7.45 -55.60 8.42
N ILE A 141 -6.24 -56.12 8.24
CA ILE A 141 -5.00 -55.33 8.28
C ILE A 141 -5.07 -54.22 7.21
N ARG A 142 -5.47 -54.54 6.01
CA ARG A 142 -5.57 -53.64 4.89
C ARG A 142 -6.60 -52.52 5.16
N ALA A 143 -7.77 -52.83 5.66
CA ALA A 143 -8.79 -51.85 6.03
C ALA A 143 -8.28 -50.92 7.14
N ASN A 144 -7.56 -51.44 8.14
CA ASN A 144 -6.95 -50.59 9.18
C ASN A 144 -5.87 -49.65 8.59
N VAL A 145 -5.07 -50.09 7.63
CA VAL A 145 -4.08 -49.27 6.94
C VAL A 145 -4.79 -48.14 6.16
N THR A 146 -5.92 -48.43 5.50
CA THR A 146 -6.72 -47.39 4.80
C THR A 146 -7.19 -46.30 5.78
N VAL A 147 -7.71 -46.66 6.94
CA VAL A 147 -8.09 -45.71 8.00
C VAL A 147 -6.89 -44.85 8.43
N LYS A 148 -5.74 -45.53 8.72
CA LYS A 148 -4.54 -44.84 9.17
C LYS A 148 -3.92 -43.91 8.11
N ASN A 149 -4.15 -44.18 6.85
CA ASN A 149 -3.71 -43.31 5.74
C ASN A 149 -4.68 -42.15 5.46
N SER A 150 -6.00 -42.29 5.73
CA SER A 150 -6.98 -41.23 5.55
C SER A 150 -7.01 -40.23 6.71
N GLU A 151 -6.71 -40.67 7.95
CA GLU A 151 -6.69 -39.82 9.15
C GLU A 151 -5.77 -38.59 9.01
N PRO A 152 -4.50 -38.68 8.57
CA PRO A 152 -3.63 -37.53 8.38
C PRO A 152 -4.17 -36.51 7.36
N ASN A 153 -4.78 -36.99 6.26
CA ASN A 153 -5.35 -36.10 5.23
C ASN A 153 -6.53 -35.28 5.79
N MET A 154 -7.39 -35.89 6.59
CA MET A 154 -8.50 -35.21 7.27
C MET A 154 -7.96 -34.16 8.27
N LEU A 155 -6.99 -34.53 9.12
CA LEU A 155 -6.39 -33.61 10.09
C LEU A 155 -5.66 -32.44 9.40
N GLN A 156 -4.99 -32.70 8.29
CA GLN A 156 -4.34 -31.64 7.50
C GLN A 156 -5.36 -30.69 6.89
N ALA A 157 -6.49 -31.19 6.39
CA ALA A 157 -7.56 -30.37 5.84
C ALA A 157 -8.26 -29.54 6.95
N GLU A 158 -8.45 -30.11 8.14
CA GLU A 158 -8.97 -29.39 9.31
C GLU A 158 -8.05 -28.22 9.70
N ASN A 159 -6.75 -28.46 9.79
CA ASN A 159 -5.77 -27.40 10.06
C ASN A 159 -5.77 -26.34 8.97
N ALA A 160 -5.88 -26.74 7.70
CA ALA A 160 -5.95 -25.78 6.58
C ALA A 160 -7.19 -24.89 6.67
N LEU A 161 -8.34 -25.41 7.09
CA LEU A 161 -9.56 -24.65 7.34
C LEU A 161 -9.37 -23.63 8.48
N VAL A 162 -8.75 -24.04 9.59
CA VAL A 162 -8.44 -23.13 10.71
C VAL A 162 -7.53 -22.01 10.26
N LEU A 163 -6.47 -22.30 9.50
CA LEU A 163 -5.53 -21.31 8.96
C LEU A 163 -6.22 -20.35 7.98
N ALA A 164 -7.07 -20.87 7.08
CA ALA A 164 -7.83 -20.04 6.14
C ALA A 164 -8.77 -19.06 6.89
N LYS A 165 -9.43 -19.52 7.93
CA LYS A 165 -10.26 -18.66 8.80
C LYS A 165 -9.43 -17.57 9.51
N TRP A 166 -8.24 -17.89 10.00
CA TRP A 166 -7.33 -16.91 10.62
C TRP A 166 -6.84 -15.88 9.60
N GLN A 167 -6.49 -16.30 8.38
CA GLN A 167 -6.10 -15.39 7.32
C GLN A 167 -7.23 -14.43 6.95
N LEU A 168 -8.47 -14.92 6.85
CA LEU A 168 -9.63 -14.06 6.58
C LEU A 168 -9.88 -13.06 7.72
N LYS A 169 -9.79 -13.51 8.99
CA LYS A 169 -9.90 -12.61 10.15
C LYS A 169 -8.84 -11.52 10.12
N ALA A 170 -7.59 -11.86 9.82
CA ALA A 170 -6.50 -10.89 9.72
C ALA A 170 -6.77 -9.85 8.63
N LEU A 171 -7.32 -10.26 7.47
CA LEU A 171 -7.72 -9.33 6.40
C LEU A 171 -8.87 -8.41 6.81
N LEU A 172 -9.80 -8.91 7.64
CA LEU A 172 -10.93 -8.13 8.14
C LEU A 172 -10.58 -7.27 9.37
N GLY A 173 -9.34 -7.38 9.88
CA GLY A 173 -8.93 -6.68 11.10
C GLY A 173 -9.63 -7.19 12.36
N MET A 174 -10.13 -8.43 12.36
CA MET A 174 -10.80 -9.06 13.49
C MET A 174 -9.79 -9.73 14.42
N ASP A 175 -10.16 -9.84 15.69
CA ASP A 175 -9.39 -10.62 16.65
C ASP A 175 -9.39 -12.11 16.25
N LEU A 176 -8.24 -12.76 16.38
CA LEU A 176 -8.06 -14.17 16.02
C LEU A 176 -8.86 -15.13 16.94
N ASP A 177 -9.19 -14.71 18.13
CA ASP A 177 -9.94 -15.52 19.11
C ASP A 177 -11.46 -15.56 18.84
N ILE A 178 -11.97 -14.62 18.03
CA ILE A 178 -13.38 -14.61 17.64
C ILE A 178 -13.67 -15.82 16.73
N ASN A 179 -14.67 -16.62 17.07
CA ASN A 179 -15.09 -17.68 16.15
C ASN A 179 -15.92 -17.08 15.01
N ILE A 180 -15.55 -17.41 13.76
CA ILE A 180 -16.30 -17.02 12.57
C ILE A 180 -16.77 -18.26 11.83
N GLU A 181 -18.00 -18.21 11.31
CA GLU A 181 -18.52 -19.18 10.35
C GLU A 181 -18.78 -18.45 9.04
N CYS A 182 -18.30 -19.02 7.95
CA CYS A 182 -18.59 -18.52 6.62
C CYS A 182 -19.77 -19.32 6.07
N GLU A 183 -20.84 -18.63 5.73
CA GLU A 183 -21.99 -19.24 5.06
C GLU A 183 -21.68 -19.49 3.60
N GLY A 184 -22.32 -20.52 3.00
CA GLY A 184 -22.19 -20.88 1.59
C GLY A 184 -21.19 -22.01 1.33
N GLN A 185 -21.23 -22.47 0.08
CA GLN A 185 -20.37 -23.53 -0.49
C GLN A 185 -19.88 -23.06 -1.85
N LEU A 186 -18.78 -23.64 -2.35
CA LEU A 186 -18.28 -23.30 -3.68
C LEU A 186 -19.29 -23.59 -4.79
N THR A 187 -20.12 -24.61 -4.61
CA THR A 187 -21.20 -24.97 -5.57
C THR A 187 -22.26 -23.88 -5.75
N ASP A 188 -22.42 -22.96 -4.78
CA ASP A 188 -23.35 -21.84 -4.90
C ASP A 188 -22.95 -20.89 -6.04
N PHE A 189 -21.67 -20.87 -6.41
CA PHE A 189 -21.08 -20.03 -7.46
C PHE A 189 -21.05 -20.72 -8.85
N GLU A 190 -21.59 -21.93 -9.00
CA GLU A 190 -21.62 -22.63 -10.29
C GLU A 190 -22.29 -21.82 -11.39
N LYS A 191 -23.35 -21.07 -11.07
CA LYS A 191 -24.05 -20.21 -12.02
C LYS A 191 -23.19 -19.07 -12.55
N ASP A 192 -22.23 -18.63 -11.75
CA ASP A 192 -21.32 -17.54 -12.12
C ASP A 192 -20.31 -17.96 -13.18
N LEU A 193 -19.99 -19.28 -13.30
CA LEU A 193 -19.06 -19.80 -14.30
C LEU A 193 -19.61 -19.66 -15.74
N PHE A 194 -20.94 -19.55 -15.89
CA PHE A 194 -21.60 -19.44 -17.17
C PHE A 194 -22.06 -18.01 -17.48
N GLY A 195 -21.64 -17.04 -16.66
CA GLY A 195 -21.91 -15.62 -16.90
C GLY A 195 -21.27 -15.14 -18.22
N ASP A 196 -21.95 -14.23 -18.92
CA ASP A 196 -21.49 -13.70 -20.20
C ASP A 196 -20.36 -12.67 -20.01
N PHE A 197 -19.12 -13.17 -19.87
CA PHE A 197 -17.92 -12.32 -19.72
C PHE A 197 -17.50 -11.64 -21.02
N LEU A 198 -18.03 -12.07 -22.16
CA LEU A 198 -17.79 -11.44 -23.46
C LEU A 198 -18.42 -10.05 -23.55
N SER A 199 -19.39 -9.75 -22.68
CA SER A 199 -20.04 -8.43 -22.58
C SER A 199 -19.34 -7.49 -21.58
N THR A 200 -18.36 -7.97 -20.82
CA THR A 200 -17.65 -7.14 -19.84
C THR A 200 -16.78 -6.11 -20.55
N ASP A 201 -16.97 -4.84 -20.20
CA ASP A 201 -16.14 -3.76 -20.71
C ASP A 201 -14.68 -3.97 -20.24
N THR A 202 -13.85 -4.41 -21.16
CA THR A 202 -12.41 -4.64 -20.92
C THR A 202 -11.58 -3.37 -21.07
N THR A 203 -12.21 -2.21 -21.16
CA THR A 203 -11.47 -0.94 -21.18
C THR A 203 -10.82 -0.68 -19.84
N LEU A 204 -9.58 -0.17 -19.88
CA LEU A 204 -8.83 0.22 -18.70
C LEU A 204 -9.20 1.62 -18.18
N ALA A 205 -10.35 2.17 -18.61
CA ALA A 205 -10.76 3.52 -18.26
C ALA A 205 -10.89 3.77 -16.75
N ASN A 206 -11.23 2.72 -15.99
CA ASN A 206 -11.39 2.79 -14.54
C ASN A 206 -10.19 2.22 -13.75
N ASN A 207 -9.14 1.77 -14.46
CA ASN A 207 -7.95 1.24 -13.79
C ASN A 207 -7.28 2.31 -12.92
N THR A 208 -7.04 1.96 -11.65
CA THR A 208 -6.50 2.89 -10.65
C THR A 208 -5.05 3.25 -10.89
N ASP A 209 -4.24 2.31 -11.41
CA ASP A 209 -2.81 2.53 -11.60
C ASP A 209 -2.58 3.53 -12.75
N LEU A 210 -3.33 3.39 -13.85
CA LEU A 210 -3.26 4.34 -14.97
C LEU A 210 -3.76 5.71 -14.55
N LYS A 211 -4.86 5.80 -13.79
CA LYS A 211 -5.36 7.08 -13.26
C LYS A 211 -4.36 7.76 -12.32
N GLN A 212 -3.68 7.00 -11.46
CA GLN A 212 -2.63 7.56 -10.62
C GLN A 212 -1.46 8.09 -11.46
N MET A 213 -1.03 7.37 -12.51
CA MET A 213 0.01 7.83 -13.42
C MET A 213 -0.39 9.09 -14.19
N ASP A 214 -1.67 9.21 -14.63
CA ASP A 214 -2.20 10.40 -15.26
C ASP A 214 -2.20 11.61 -14.32
N LEU A 215 -2.53 11.42 -13.04
CA LEU A 215 -2.46 12.47 -12.02
C LEU A 215 -1.01 12.87 -11.70
N GLN A 216 -0.07 11.92 -11.65
CA GLN A 216 1.36 12.20 -11.50
C GLN A 216 1.91 12.98 -12.70
N ALA A 217 1.50 12.65 -13.92
CA ALA A 217 1.87 13.42 -15.12
C ALA A 217 1.36 14.87 -15.01
N LYS A 218 0.10 15.07 -14.64
CA LYS A 218 -0.51 16.38 -14.39
C LYS A 218 0.24 17.18 -13.31
N GLN A 219 0.71 16.50 -12.24
CA GLN A 219 1.53 17.10 -11.18
C GLN A 219 2.89 17.57 -11.72
N LEU A 220 3.58 16.73 -12.51
CA LEU A 220 4.86 17.09 -13.13
C LEU A 220 4.72 18.25 -14.13
N GLU A 221 3.66 18.30 -14.93
CA GLU A 221 3.37 19.41 -15.84
C GLU A 221 3.15 20.73 -15.11
N LYS A 222 2.41 20.68 -13.97
CA LYS A 222 2.23 21.86 -13.11
C LYS A 222 3.55 22.27 -12.45
N THR A 223 4.38 21.30 -12.03
CA THR A 223 5.73 21.53 -11.50
C THR A 223 6.63 22.18 -12.56
N LEU A 224 6.59 21.70 -13.81
CA LEU A 224 7.29 22.32 -14.91
C LEU A 224 6.88 23.79 -15.12
N THR A 225 5.58 24.07 -15.02
CA THR A 225 5.05 25.44 -15.11
C THR A 225 5.50 26.29 -13.92
N MET A 226 5.48 25.75 -12.70
CA MET A 226 5.99 26.43 -11.51
C MET A 226 7.47 26.79 -11.65
N GLN A 227 8.32 25.86 -12.17
CA GLN A 227 9.74 26.11 -12.42
C GLN A 227 9.99 27.19 -13.49
N LYS A 228 9.09 27.31 -14.48
CA LYS A 228 9.14 28.44 -15.44
C LYS A 228 8.80 29.77 -14.74
N PHE A 229 7.89 29.76 -13.77
CA PHE A 229 7.55 30.96 -12.99
C PHE A 229 8.65 31.39 -12.00
N ASP A 230 9.62 30.52 -11.69
CA ASP A 230 10.80 30.89 -10.90
C ASP A 230 11.68 31.95 -11.59
N TYR A 231 11.49 32.24 -12.88
CA TYR A 231 12.15 33.32 -13.60
C TYR A 231 11.44 34.68 -13.41
N LEU A 232 10.22 34.69 -12.90
CA LEU A 232 9.45 35.93 -12.70
C LEU A 232 9.89 36.68 -11.43
N PRO A 233 9.75 38.02 -11.41
CA PRO A 233 9.98 38.78 -10.20
C PRO A 233 9.06 38.34 -9.06
N THR A 234 9.57 38.40 -7.82
CA THR A 234 8.78 38.20 -6.62
C THR A 234 8.73 39.49 -5.78
N LEU A 235 7.55 39.83 -5.29
CA LEU A 235 7.30 40.98 -4.41
C LEU A 235 6.80 40.45 -3.07
N SER A 236 7.46 40.87 -1.99
CA SER A 236 7.08 40.47 -0.62
C SER A 236 7.02 41.68 0.30
N LEU A 237 6.05 41.68 1.20
CA LEU A 237 5.93 42.56 2.34
C LEU A 237 6.57 41.87 3.54
N THR A 238 7.46 42.59 4.25
CA THR A 238 8.10 42.11 5.46
C THR A 238 7.83 43.02 6.61
N GLY A 239 7.58 42.50 7.79
CA GLY A 239 7.42 43.21 9.04
C GLY A 239 8.31 42.59 10.11
N LEU A 240 8.96 43.43 10.87
CA LEU A 240 9.81 43.02 11.97
C LEU A 240 9.43 43.83 13.20
N TYR A 241 9.23 43.18 14.32
CA TYR A 241 9.14 43.78 15.63
C TYR A 241 10.03 43.01 16.58
N GLN A 242 11.11 43.66 17.04
CA GLN A 242 12.10 42.98 17.88
C GLN A 242 12.54 43.81 19.06
N TRP A 243 12.97 43.16 20.10
CA TRP A 243 13.66 43.73 21.25
C TRP A 243 15.12 43.31 21.19
N THR A 244 15.99 44.28 21.27
CA THR A 244 17.44 44.05 21.30
C THR A 244 17.99 44.48 22.62
N ALA A 245 18.82 43.67 23.25
CA ALA A 245 19.56 43.98 24.45
C ALA A 245 21.01 43.57 24.28
N MET A 246 21.93 44.46 24.69
CA MET A 246 23.37 44.25 24.57
C MET A 246 24.05 44.59 25.87
N ASN A 247 24.88 43.69 26.42
CA ASN A 247 25.67 43.97 27.62
C ASN A 247 26.98 43.15 27.62
N ASN A 248 27.96 43.57 28.44
CA ASN A 248 29.22 42.84 28.62
C ASN A 248 29.16 41.80 29.75
N ASP A 249 28.12 41.81 30.59
CA ASP A 249 27.87 40.86 31.66
C ASP A 249 26.56 40.08 31.47
N PHE A 250 26.27 39.13 32.35
CA PHE A 250 25.01 38.34 32.33
C PHE A 250 23.99 38.82 33.38
N LYS A 251 24.09 40.08 33.83
CA LYS A 251 23.11 40.63 34.76
C LYS A 251 21.83 41.09 34.03
N PHE A 252 20.97 40.15 33.72
CA PHE A 252 19.75 40.37 32.95
C PHE A 252 18.85 41.48 33.51
N LYS A 253 18.91 41.77 34.80
CA LYS A 253 18.12 42.81 35.44
C LYS A 253 18.50 44.21 34.98
N ASP A 254 19.74 44.38 34.54
CA ASP A 254 20.32 45.67 34.14
C ASP A 254 20.31 45.83 32.61
N TYR A 255 19.72 44.88 31.88
CA TYR A 255 19.62 44.95 30.42
C TYR A 255 18.55 45.93 29.97
N MET A 256 18.92 46.88 29.15
CA MET A 256 18.00 47.77 28.45
C MET A 256 17.50 47.12 27.18
N TRP A 257 16.23 46.70 27.17
CA TRP A 257 15.56 46.15 26.04
C TRP A 257 14.98 47.23 25.17
N ASN A 258 15.58 47.49 24.03
CA ASN A 258 15.14 48.50 23.08
C ASN A 258 14.23 47.89 22.03
N PRO A 259 12.97 48.31 21.94
CA PRO A 259 12.08 47.87 20.86
C PRO A 259 12.46 48.53 19.53
N TYR A 260 12.42 47.73 18.49
CA TYR A 260 12.65 48.17 17.12
C TYR A 260 11.58 47.56 16.21
N SER A 261 10.99 48.37 15.33
CA SER A 261 10.01 47.90 14.35
C SER A 261 10.33 48.41 12.97
N MET A 262 10.12 47.54 11.98
CA MET A 262 10.34 47.88 10.58
C MET A 262 9.27 47.20 9.72
N VAL A 263 8.77 47.93 8.71
CA VAL A 263 7.96 47.42 7.64
C VAL A 263 8.67 47.76 6.34
N GLY A 264 8.82 46.73 5.48
CA GLY A 264 9.53 46.88 4.22
C GLY A 264 8.85 46.12 3.07
N VAL A 265 9.09 46.59 1.87
CA VAL A 265 8.69 45.90 0.62
C VAL A 265 9.97 45.48 -0.09
N SER A 266 10.07 44.20 -0.44
CA SER A 266 11.23 43.63 -1.13
C SER A 266 10.81 43.14 -2.52
N LEU A 267 11.46 43.65 -3.57
CA LEU A 267 11.35 43.14 -4.93
C LEU A 267 12.62 42.35 -5.29
N SER A 268 12.46 41.08 -5.61
CA SER A 268 13.57 40.21 -6.03
C SER A 268 13.37 39.78 -7.49
N ILE A 269 14.35 40.07 -8.32
CA ILE A 269 14.37 39.72 -9.75
C ILE A 269 15.58 38.79 -9.99
N PRO A 270 15.38 37.50 -10.30
CA PRO A 270 16.48 36.58 -10.55
C PRO A 270 17.06 36.84 -11.95
N ILE A 271 18.26 37.43 -12.04
CA ILE A 271 18.93 37.74 -13.32
C ILE A 271 19.73 36.55 -13.83
N PHE A 272 20.48 35.88 -12.95
CA PHE A 272 21.34 34.75 -13.33
C PHE A 272 21.42 33.73 -12.20
N SER A 273 21.29 32.44 -12.52
CA SER A 273 21.28 31.32 -11.56
C SER A 273 22.29 30.21 -11.90
N GLY A 274 23.35 30.53 -12.65
CA GLY A 274 24.38 29.54 -13.03
C GLY A 274 23.84 28.36 -13.87
N GLY A 275 22.75 28.55 -14.63
CA GLY A 275 22.11 27.48 -15.41
C GLY A 275 21.23 26.52 -14.61
N SER A 276 21.20 26.59 -13.29
CA SER A 276 20.47 25.66 -12.40
C SER A 276 18.99 25.55 -12.79
N LYS A 277 18.30 26.68 -13.00
CA LYS A 277 16.87 26.69 -13.37
C LYS A 277 16.62 26.02 -14.74
N PHE A 278 17.51 26.23 -15.70
CA PHE A 278 17.43 25.62 -17.02
C PHE A 278 17.54 24.09 -16.95
N TYR A 279 18.55 23.58 -16.23
CA TYR A 279 18.73 22.14 -16.09
C TYR A 279 17.61 21.49 -15.28
N LYS A 280 17.06 22.19 -14.28
CA LYS A 280 15.90 21.71 -13.50
C LYS A 280 14.66 21.54 -14.39
N ILE A 281 14.38 22.50 -15.26
CA ILE A 281 13.31 22.41 -16.27
C ILE A 281 13.55 21.22 -17.22
N LYS A 282 14.79 21.04 -17.70
CA LYS A 282 15.16 19.92 -18.57
C LYS A 282 14.98 18.58 -17.86
N GLN A 283 15.39 18.49 -16.60
CA GLN A 283 15.19 17.30 -15.76
C GLN A 283 13.70 16.95 -15.63
N THR A 284 12.85 17.93 -15.32
CA THR A 284 11.40 17.70 -15.18
C THR A 284 10.76 17.27 -16.49
N ARG A 285 11.19 17.81 -17.65
CA ARG A 285 10.73 17.35 -18.97
C ARG A 285 11.09 15.88 -19.21
N ASN A 286 12.33 15.48 -18.90
CA ASN A 286 12.74 14.08 -19.01
C ASN A 286 11.94 13.17 -18.08
N SER A 287 11.60 13.64 -16.87
CA SER A 287 10.73 12.90 -15.94
C SER A 287 9.31 12.71 -16.49
N ILE A 288 8.75 13.72 -17.18
CA ILE A 288 7.44 13.61 -17.84
C ILE A 288 7.51 12.56 -18.97
N GLU A 289 8.56 12.59 -19.79
CA GLU A 289 8.74 11.61 -20.86
C GLU A 289 8.93 10.19 -20.32
N GLN A 290 9.75 10.04 -19.30
CA GLN A 290 9.92 8.75 -18.59
C GLN A 290 8.60 8.22 -18.05
N LEU A 291 7.80 9.06 -17.43
CA LEU A 291 6.49 8.66 -16.88
C LEU A 291 5.51 8.26 -18.00
N SER A 292 5.54 8.97 -19.16
CA SER A 292 4.68 8.61 -20.29
C SER A 292 5.03 7.25 -20.87
N LEU A 293 6.32 6.92 -21.00
CA LEU A 293 6.78 5.60 -21.44
C LEU A 293 6.44 4.50 -20.43
N GLN A 294 6.59 4.79 -19.13
CA GLN A 294 6.22 3.86 -18.06
C GLN A 294 4.71 3.60 -18.06
N ARG A 295 3.90 4.64 -18.32
CA ARG A 295 2.45 4.50 -18.44
C ARG A 295 2.06 3.60 -19.62
N GLU A 296 2.71 3.78 -20.75
CA GLU A 296 2.47 2.94 -21.95
C GLU A 296 2.84 1.46 -21.67
N ASP A 297 3.98 1.23 -21.03
CA ASP A 297 4.40 -0.12 -20.63
C ASP A 297 3.42 -0.74 -19.62
N THR A 298 3.02 0.02 -18.60
CA THR A 298 2.01 -0.43 -17.63
C THR A 298 0.68 -0.77 -18.33
N GLN A 299 0.23 0.05 -19.28
CA GLN A 299 -0.99 -0.22 -20.04
C GLN A 299 -0.89 -1.53 -20.84
N ARG A 300 0.25 -1.80 -21.48
CA ARG A 300 0.48 -3.07 -22.21
C ARG A 300 0.47 -4.26 -21.27
N ASN A 301 1.10 -4.14 -20.11
CA ASN A 301 1.13 -5.20 -19.10
C ASN A 301 -0.26 -5.48 -18.52
N LEU A 302 -1.08 -4.45 -18.28
CA LEU A 302 -2.46 -4.60 -17.83
C LEU A 302 -3.33 -5.27 -18.92
N GLN A 303 -3.16 -4.91 -20.19
CA GLN A 303 -3.85 -5.57 -21.29
C GLN A 303 -3.49 -7.06 -21.42
N LEU A 304 -2.20 -7.39 -21.19
CA LEU A 304 -1.75 -8.79 -21.14
C LEU A 304 -2.39 -9.53 -19.96
N ALA A 305 -2.40 -8.92 -18.77
CA ALA A 305 -3.03 -9.49 -17.58
C ALA A 305 -4.54 -9.76 -17.79
N ILE A 306 -5.27 -8.82 -18.40
CA ILE A 306 -6.70 -9.02 -18.73
C ILE A 306 -6.88 -10.26 -19.63
N LYS A 307 -6.09 -10.38 -20.70
CA LYS A 307 -6.15 -11.54 -21.59
C LYS A 307 -5.85 -12.84 -20.85
N GLN A 308 -4.85 -12.82 -19.97
CA GLN A 308 -4.47 -13.98 -19.16
C GLN A 308 -5.59 -14.38 -18.19
N TYR A 309 -6.24 -13.43 -17.51
CA TYR A 309 -7.36 -13.75 -16.62
C TYR A 309 -8.56 -14.31 -17.37
N ILE A 310 -8.90 -13.75 -18.52
CA ILE A 310 -9.98 -14.26 -19.38
C ILE A 310 -9.65 -15.68 -19.87
N ASP A 311 -8.43 -15.95 -20.29
CA ASP A 311 -7.99 -17.28 -20.74
C ASP A 311 -7.99 -18.30 -19.58
N ASN A 312 -7.58 -17.88 -18.38
CA ASN A 312 -7.65 -18.70 -17.18
C ASN A 312 -9.11 -19.03 -16.84
N MET A 313 -10.02 -18.04 -16.86
CA MET A 313 -11.44 -18.27 -16.63
C MET A 313 -12.03 -19.26 -17.63
N ASN A 314 -11.76 -19.10 -18.94
CA ASN A 314 -12.20 -20.05 -19.97
C ASN A 314 -11.65 -21.46 -19.74
N THR A 315 -10.40 -21.57 -19.26
CA THR A 315 -9.80 -22.84 -18.92
C THR A 315 -10.47 -23.46 -17.69
N CYS A 316 -10.79 -22.65 -16.67
CA CYS A 316 -11.49 -23.12 -15.48
C CYS A 316 -12.91 -23.62 -15.81
N VAL A 317 -13.65 -22.97 -16.72
CA VAL A 317 -14.97 -23.45 -17.18
C VAL A 317 -14.83 -24.84 -17.82
N LYS A 318 -13.85 -25.06 -18.70
CA LYS A 318 -13.61 -26.37 -19.31
C LYS A 318 -13.22 -27.45 -18.28
N ARG A 319 -12.41 -27.06 -17.29
CA ARG A 319 -12.05 -27.96 -16.16
C ARG A 319 -13.26 -28.27 -15.29
N PHE A 320 -14.13 -27.30 -15.05
CA PHE A 320 -15.35 -27.51 -14.30
C PHE A 320 -16.25 -28.54 -15.00
N ASP A 321 -16.55 -28.37 -16.30
CA ASP A 321 -17.37 -29.32 -17.08
C ASP A 321 -16.78 -30.74 -17.07
N ALA A 322 -15.46 -30.85 -17.19
CA ALA A 322 -14.79 -32.13 -17.15
C ALA A 322 -14.81 -32.76 -15.75
N SER A 323 -14.56 -31.98 -14.71
CA SER A 323 -14.54 -32.45 -13.32
C SER A 323 -15.94 -32.77 -12.81
N GLN A 324 -16.98 -32.05 -13.19
CA GLN A 324 -18.38 -32.36 -12.87
C GLN A 324 -18.77 -33.76 -13.39
N LYS A 325 -18.47 -34.03 -14.67
CA LYS A 325 -18.67 -35.37 -15.24
C LYS A 325 -17.79 -36.43 -14.58
N GLY A 326 -16.56 -36.03 -14.20
CA GLY A 326 -15.63 -36.87 -13.47
C GLY A 326 -16.19 -37.31 -12.10
N VAL A 327 -16.78 -36.39 -11.35
CA VAL A 327 -17.44 -36.68 -10.07
C VAL A 327 -18.62 -37.64 -10.28
N GLU A 328 -19.50 -37.37 -11.25
CA GLU A 328 -20.66 -38.23 -11.54
C GLU A 328 -20.23 -39.68 -11.90
N GLN A 329 -19.19 -39.82 -12.72
CA GLN A 329 -18.66 -41.15 -13.09
C GLN A 329 -17.96 -41.84 -11.91
N ALA A 330 -17.19 -41.10 -11.10
CA ALA A 330 -16.52 -41.65 -9.94
C ALA A 330 -17.51 -42.10 -8.84
N GLU A 331 -18.59 -41.34 -8.62
CA GLU A 331 -19.66 -41.74 -7.71
C GLU A 331 -20.34 -43.05 -8.13
N ARG A 332 -20.68 -43.14 -9.43
CA ARG A 332 -21.23 -44.39 -9.99
C ARG A 332 -20.24 -45.55 -9.87
N GLY A 333 -18.95 -45.31 -10.14
CA GLY A 333 -17.87 -46.30 -10.00
C GLY A 333 -17.74 -46.82 -8.58
N TYR A 334 -17.74 -45.89 -7.60
CA TYR A 334 -17.67 -46.23 -6.19
C TYR A 334 -18.89 -47.05 -5.75
N MET A 335 -20.10 -46.62 -6.08
CA MET A 335 -21.32 -47.37 -5.76
C MET A 335 -21.34 -48.80 -6.35
N ILE A 336 -20.81 -48.96 -7.55
CA ILE A 336 -20.73 -50.27 -8.19
C ILE A 336 -19.68 -51.16 -7.49
N SER A 337 -18.48 -50.62 -7.21
CA SER A 337 -17.41 -51.39 -6.53
C SER A 337 -17.79 -51.75 -5.11
N GLN A 338 -18.49 -50.89 -4.39
CA GLN A 338 -19.02 -51.17 -3.06
C GLN A 338 -20.03 -52.32 -3.09
N LYS A 339 -21.05 -52.27 -3.99
CA LYS A 339 -22.00 -53.36 -4.15
C LYS A 339 -21.35 -54.70 -4.54
N ARG A 340 -20.35 -54.66 -5.43
CA ARG A 340 -19.58 -55.88 -5.81
C ARG A 340 -18.81 -56.45 -4.64
N TYR A 341 -18.21 -55.61 -3.81
CA TYR A 341 -17.53 -56.02 -2.59
C TYR A 341 -18.52 -56.64 -1.57
N ASP A 342 -19.66 -56.03 -1.33
CA ASP A 342 -20.71 -56.52 -0.42
C ASP A 342 -21.27 -57.88 -0.83
N THR A 343 -21.33 -58.15 -2.14
CA THR A 343 -21.81 -59.44 -2.68
C THR A 343 -20.70 -60.47 -2.87
N GLY A 344 -19.45 -60.15 -2.49
CA GLY A 344 -18.30 -61.03 -2.68
C GLY A 344 -17.80 -61.15 -4.13
N ALA A 345 -18.31 -60.34 -5.06
CA ALA A 345 -17.95 -60.35 -6.49
C ALA A 345 -16.81 -59.36 -6.82
N GLY A 346 -16.39 -58.55 -5.85
CA GLY A 346 -15.30 -57.55 -5.95
C GLY A 346 -14.29 -57.68 -4.82
N THR A 347 -13.16 -57.01 -4.98
CA THR A 347 -12.10 -56.97 -3.95
C THR A 347 -12.14 -55.68 -3.17
N LEU A 348 -11.66 -55.66 -1.92
CA LEU A 348 -11.45 -54.49 -1.10
C LEU A 348 -10.55 -53.45 -1.81
N LEU A 349 -9.59 -53.93 -2.62
CA LEU A 349 -8.72 -53.07 -3.41
C LEU A 349 -9.50 -52.25 -4.42
N GLU A 350 -10.37 -52.89 -5.22
CA GLU A 350 -11.20 -52.19 -6.22
C GLU A 350 -12.10 -51.11 -5.59
N MET A 351 -12.64 -51.41 -4.41
CA MET A 351 -13.48 -50.47 -3.68
C MET A 351 -12.66 -49.25 -3.19
N ASN A 352 -11.51 -49.49 -2.53
CA ASN A 352 -10.65 -48.43 -2.05
C ASN A 352 -10.08 -47.55 -3.19
N ASP A 353 -9.71 -48.14 -4.33
CA ASP A 353 -9.25 -47.40 -5.52
C ASP A 353 -10.36 -46.53 -6.09
N SER A 354 -11.60 -46.99 -6.10
CA SER A 354 -12.77 -46.23 -6.55
C SER A 354 -13.09 -45.09 -5.59
N GLU A 355 -12.96 -45.27 -4.29
CA GLU A 355 -13.15 -44.24 -3.25
C GLU A 355 -12.07 -43.13 -3.38
N LEU A 356 -10.82 -43.54 -3.58
CA LEU A 356 -9.73 -42.58 -3.81
C LEU A 356 -9.98 -41.75 -5.09
N ALA A 357 -10.46 -42.40 -6.18
CA ALA A 357 -10.80 -41.70 -7.40
C ALA A 357 -11.97 -40.70 -7.21
N LEU A 358 -12.98 -41.08 -6.42
CA LEU A 358 -14.09 -40.17 -6.07
C LEU A 358 -13.61 -38.99 -5.24
N THR A 359 -12.83 -39.22 -4.20
CA THR A 359 -12.24 -38.18 -3.36
C THR A 359 -11.45 -37.17 -4.23
N GLN A 360 -10.58 -37.68 -5.11
CA GLN A 360 -9.80 -36.82 -6.01
C GLN A 360 -10.69 -36.05 -7.01
N ALA A 361 -11.75 -36.66 -7.54
CA ALA A 361 -12.69 -36.01 -8.45
C ALA A 361 -13.42 -34.84 -7.75
N LYS A 362 -13.91 -35.04 -6.50
CA LYS A 362 -14.56 -34.00 -5.68
C LYS A 362 -13.60 -32.84 -5.38
N LEU A 363 -12.35 -33.12 -5.04
CA LEU A 363 -11.33 -32.09 -4.80
C LEU A 363 -11.03 -31.28 -6.06
N ASN A 364 -10.87 -31.95 -7.21
CA ASN A 364 -10.61 -31.27 -8.49
C ASN A 364 -11.79 -30.38 -8.92
N PHE A 365 -13.01 -30.82 -8.65
CA PHE A 365 -14.21 -30.05 -8.91
C PHE A 365 -14.26 -28.74 -8.08
N ASN A 366 -14.07 -28.84 -6.77
CA ASN A 366 -14.01 -27.69 -5.88
C ASN A 366 -12.88 -26.73 -6.28
N GLN A 367 -11.71 -27.26 -6.63
CA GLN A 367 -10.58 -26.46 -7.07
C GLN A 367 -10.87 -25.68 -8.36
N ALA A 368 -11.60 -26.28 -9.32
CA ALA A 368 -11.94 -25.62 -10.57
C ALA A 368 -12.86 -24.40 -10.36
N ILE A 369 -13.83 -24.49 -9.44
CA ILE A 369 -14.71 -23.37 -9.06
C ILE A 369 -13.87 -22.27 -8.38
N TYR A 370 -13.05 -22.64 -7.41
CA TYR A 370 -12.19 -21.70 -6.71
C TYR A 370 -11.26 -20.92 -7.65
N ASP A 371 -10.55 -21.62 -8.53
CA ASP A 371 -9.62 -21.03 -9.50
C ASP A 371 -10.32 -20.00 -10.38
N TYR A 372 -11.56 -20.31 -10.80
CA TYR A 372 -12.39 -19.40 -11.58
C TYR A 372 -12.76 -18.14 -10.78
N MET A 373 -13.24 -18.29 -9.56
CA MET A 373 -13.64 -17.16 -8.70
C MET A 373 -12.46 -16.24 -8.37
N VAL A 374 -11.27 -16.81 -8.17
CA VAL A 374 -10.03 -16.04 -7.98
C VAL A 374 -9.67 -15.27 -9.24
N ALA A 375 -9.72 -15.91 -10.43
CA ALA A 375 -9.42 -15.24 -11.69
C ALA A 375 -10.42 -14.11 -12.00
N LYS A 376 -11.71 -14.31 -11.70
CA LYS A 376 -12.77 -13.30 -11.79
C LYS A 376 -12.47 -12.10 -10.88
N ALA A 377 -12.16 -12.34 -9.62
CA ALA A 377 -11.83 -11.28 -8.67
C ALA A 377 -10.58 -10.48 -9.09
N ASP A 378 -9.56 -11.14 -9.63
CA ASP A 378 -8.36 -10.48 -10.15
C ASP A 378 -8.66 -9.65 -11.40
N LEU A 379 -9.54 -10.10 -12.28
CA LEU A 379 -10.02 -9.34 -13.44
C LEU A 379 -10.77 -8.08 -13.00
N GLU A 380 -11.74 -8.21 -12.08
CA GLU A 380 -12.50 -7.08 -11.51
C GLU A 380 -11.57 -6.01 -10.90
N LYS A 381 -10.54 -6.43 -10.17
CA LYS A 381 -9.52 -5.54 -9.63
C LYS A 381 -8.80 -4.76 -10.73
N VAL A 382 -8.34 -5.43 -11.79
CA VAL A 382 -7.61 -4.79 -12.90
C VAL A 382 -8.50 -3.82 -13.66
N LEU A 383 -9.78 -4.14 -13.83
CA LEU A 383 -10.76 -3.25 -14.45
C LEU A 383 -11.17 -2.07 -13.55
N GLY A 384 -10.77 -2.09 -12.26
CA GLY A 384 -11.10 -1.04 -11.31
C GLY A 384 -12.58 -1.04 -10.90
N GLN A 385 -13.25 -2.20 -10.97
CA GLN A 385 -14.64 -2.39 -10.55
C GLN A 385 -14.74 -2.46 -9.02
N GLN A 386 -15.79 -1.87 -8.46
CA GLN A 386 -16.03 -1.82 -7.00
C GLN A 386 -17.29 -2.61 -6.60
N GLU A 387 -17.76 -3.51 -7.46
CA GLU A 387 -18.96 -4.28 -7.13
C GLU A 387 -18.67 -5.31 -6.02
N PHE A 388 -19.57 -5.31 -5.03
CA PHE A 388 -19.60 -6.25 -3.91
C PHE A 388 -20.45 -7.46 -4.27
#